data_837d30d004bb21c9c1e941c4ab035a9d
#
_entry.id   837d30d004bb21c9c1e941c4ab035a9d
#
_cell.length_a   1.000
_cell.length_b   1.000
_cell.length_c   1.000
_cell.angle_alpha   90.00
_cell.angle_beta   90.00
_cell.angle_gamma   90.00
#
_symmetry.space_group_name_H-M   'P 1'
#
loop_
_entity.id
_entity.type
_entity.pdbx_description
1 polymer ?
#
loop_
_entity_poly.entity_id
_entity_poly.type
_entity_poly.pdbx_seq_one_letter_code
_entity_poly.pdbx_strand_id
1 'polypeptide(L)'
;WIEWDFDIPQSGYYNISLYDCQNFVRGIYVSRRITIDGEVPFKEMEDYGFSYGQSWREDVLSDENGEAYQFYLEEGHHTLRMQAVLGDFSNIISKVQSCVQQLNSIYREVIKITGVSPDTYRDYQLEASLPELHNELVAVREQLAGAIDQMQALTGKNSDRLTVLLTMRDQLDDLIDDAEYFVRVIGSYKINVRACGNWVTQVTEQSLAIDRINITSPDTKVEYKNTSFFSKLGYECRRLYYSFVIDYNQIGNVIEDDKADDTTITLWIGSGRDQANIIKKMIDEGFTNSFGVNVNVQLVDMNTLLRAELARDRMWRFRLQTQTVLQAQS
;
A
#
# COMPACT_ATOMS: atom_id res chain seq x y z
N TRP A 1 8.99 12.70 2.79
CA TRP A 1 9.93 12.88 3.92
C TRP A 1 9.23 13.40 5.16
N ILE A 2 9.82 13.15 6.34
CA ILE A 2 9.41 13.67 7.64
C ILE A 2 10.65 14.21 8.32
N GLU A 3 10.51 15.29 9.09
CA GLU A 3 11.58 15.96 9.81
C GLU A 3 11.16 16.19 11.26
N TRP A 4 12.06 15.96 12.18
CA TRP A 4 11.86 16.13 13.62
C TRP A 4 12.96 17.03 14.17
N ASP A 5 12.56 17.99 14.98
CA ASP A 5 13.47 18.86 15.74
C ASP A 5 13.72 18.26 17.12
N PHE A 6 14.97 18.37 17.59
CA PHE A 6 15.35 17.90 18.92
C PHE A 6 16.53 18.69 19.47
N ASP A 7 16.69 18.68 20.78
CA ASP A 7 17.76 19.38 21.46
C ASP A 7 18.72 18.40 22.15
N ILE A 8 20.01 18.59 21.96
CA ILE A 8 21.08 17.82 22.60
C ILE A 8 21.64 18.61 23.79
N PRO A 9 21.61 18.06 25.02
CA PRO A 9 22.02 18.76 26.21
C PRO A 9 23.54 18.85 26.41
N GLN A 10 24.32 18.02 25.75
CA GLN A 10 25.77 17.96 25.84
C GLN A 10 26.38 17.35 24.59
N SER A 11 27.41 17.96 24.03
CA SER A 11 28.13 17.41 22.87
C SER A 11 28.73 16.03 23.18
N GLY A 12 28.54 15.08 22.26
CA GLY A 12 29.02 13.70 22.44
C GLY A 12 28.54 12.74 21.37
N TYR A 13 28.82 11.46 21.60
CA TYR A 13 28.31 10.37 20.76
C TYR A 13 26.96 9.87 21.26
N TYR A 14 26.04 9.65 20.34
CA TYR A 14 24.68 9.21 20.61
C TYR A 14 24.31 8.06 19.69
N ASN A 15 23.48 7.14 20.20
CA ASN A 15 22.81 6.13 19.41
C ASN A 15 21.39 6.61 19.10
N ILE A 16 20.91 6.31 17.89
CA ILE A 16 19.54 6.61 17.48
C ILE A 16 18.80 5.28 17.33
N SER A 17 17.65 5.16 17.97
CA SER A 17 16.76 4.02 17.82
C SER A 17 15.34 4.46 17.49
N LEU A 18 14.62 3.60 16.77
CA LEU A 18 13.24 3.82 16.37
C LEU A 18 12.36 2.72 16.92
N TYR A 19 11.19 3.08 17.43
CA TYR A 19 10.13 2.11 17.66
C TYR A 19 9.24 2.12 16.45
N ASP A 20 9.42 1.12 15.60
CA ASP A 20 8.84 1.08 14.27
C ASP A 20 8.10 -0.23 13.97
N CYS A 21 7.40 -0.23 12.85
CA CYS A 21 6.74 -1.40 12.29
C CYS A 21 6.70 -1.29 10.76
N GLN A 22 7.31 -2.25 10.09
CA GLN A 22 7.19 -2.45 8.65
C GLN A 22 6.40 -3.75 8.40
N ASN A 23 5.09 -3.72 8.40
CA ASN A 23 4.21 -4.87 8.16
C ASN A 23 3.44 -4.80 6.83
N PHE A 24 3.75 -3.83 5.99
CA PHE A 24 3.05 -3.57 4.72
C PHE A 24 3.62 -4.38 3.55
N VAL A 25 4.94 -4.50 3.47
CA VAL A 25 5.61 -5.11 2.30
C VAL A 25 6.42 -6.32 2.73
N ARG A 26 5.77 -7.49 2.70
CA ARG A 26 6.41 -8.75 3.07
C ARG A 26 7.46 -9.16 2.05
N GLY A 27 8.60 -9.66 2.55
CA GLY A 27 9.68 -10.25 1.74
C GLY A 27 10.63 -9.24 1.12
N ILE A 28 10.50 -7.94 1.46
CA ILE A 28 11.49 -6.89 1.14
C ILE A 28 11.67 -5.98 2.35
N TYR A 29 12.78 -5.25 2.37
CA TYR A 29 12.99 -4.14 3.31
C TYR A 29 12.56 -2.83 2.65
N VAL A 30 12.27 -1.81 3.49
CA VAL A 30 12.00 -0.44 3.04
C VAL A 30 13.17 0.45 3.42
N SER A 31 13.56 1.35 2.53
CA SER A 31 14.75 2.17 2.72
C SER A 31 14.43 3.61 3.08
N ARG A 32 15.28 4.18 3.91
CA ARG A 32 15.23 5.59 4.30
C ARG A 32 16.61 6.22 4.15
N ARG A 33 16.64 7.38 3.49
CA ARG A 33 17.76 8.30 3.65
C ARG A 33 17.57 9.06 4.95
N ILE A 34 18.57 9.01 5.81
CA ILE A 34 18.58 9.67 7.10
C ILE A 34 19.59 10.80 7.04
N THR A 35 19.15 12.02 7.34
CA THR A 35 20.02 13.19 7.42
C THR A 35 19.89 13.85 8.78
N ILE A 36 20.99 14.39 9.28
CA ILE A 36 21.05 15.22 10.48
C ILE A 36 21.55 16.58 10.03
N ASP A 37 20.79 17.63 10.37
CA ASP A 37 21.07 19.02 9.98
C ASP A 37 21.26 19.21 8.47
N GLY A 38 20.53 18.40 7.68
CA GLY A 38 20.56 18.43 6.22
C GLY A 38 21.68 17.64 5.57
N GLU A 39 22.60 17.07 6.34
CA GLU A 39 23.71 16.26 5.83
C GLU A 39 23.51 14.77 6.13
N VAL A 40 23.98 13.90 5.25
CA VAL A 40 24.04 12.45 5.52
C VAL A 40 25.26 12.17 6.39
N PRO A 41 25.11 11.65 7.61
CA PRO A 41 26.22 11.50 8.55
C PRO A 41 27.33 10.58 8.04
N PHE A 42 26.94 9.50 7.37
CA PHE A 42 27.83 8.52 6.74
C PHE A 42 27.06 7.73 5.68
N LYS A 43 27.78 7.03 4.81
CA LYS A 43 27.26 6.41 3.59
C LYS A 43 26.06 5.49 3.82
N GLU A 44 26.07 4.72 4.90
CA GLU A 44 25.02 3.75 5.23
C GLU A 44 23.67 4.41 5.53
N MET A 45 23.68 5.71 5.83
CA MET A 45 22.46 6.50 6.04
C MET A 45 21.83 7.02 4.74
N GLU A 46 22.45 6.79 3.58
CA GLU A 46 21.83 7.15 2.30
C GLU A 46 20.63 6.28 1.96
N ASP A 47 20.62 5.00 2.37
CA ASP A 47 19.56 4.03 2.07
C ASP A 47 19.40 2.96 3.16
N TYR A 48 19.38 3.38 4.41
CA TYR A 48 19.21 2.49 5.56
C TYR A 48 17.94 1.65 5.46
N GLY A 49 18.05 0.32 5.58
CA GLY A 49 17.00 -0.65 5.34
C GLY A 49 16.26 -1.09 6.60
N PHE A 50 14.93 -0.97 6.61
CA PHE A 50 14.04 -1.48 7.66
C PHE A 50 13.39 -2.77 7.19
N SER A 51 13.70 -3.88 7.86
CA SER A 51 13.22 -5.22 7.50
C SER A 51 11.74 -5.41 7.82
N TYR A 52 11.09 -6.34 7.12
CA TYR A 52 9.72 -6.73 7.41
C TYR A 52 9.57 -7.35 8.81
N GLY A 53 8.56 -6.90 9.55
CA GLY A 53 8.17 -7.44 10.85
C GLY A 53 6.68 -7.23 11.10
N GLN A 54 5.98 -8.24 11.65
CA GLN A 54 4.53 -8.16 11.91
C GLN A 54 4.16 -7.33 13.13
N SER A 55 5.10 -7.08 14.02
CA SER A 55 4.89 -6.37 15.28
C SER A 55 5.84 -5.20 15.39
N TRP A 56 5.41 -4.22 16.16
CA TRP A 56 6.25 -3.10 16.58
C TRP A 56 7.50 -3.60 17.30
N ARG A 57 8.64 -3.04 16.93
CA ARG A 57 9.93 -3.38 17.52
C ARG A 57 10.79 -2.13 17.70
N GLU A 58 11.79 -2.26 18.54
CA GLU A 58 12.84 -1.28 18.68
C GLU A 58 13.96 -1.63 17.71
N ASP A 59 14.18 -0.79 16.72
CA ASP A 59 15.29 -0.89 15.79
C ASP A 59 16.33 0.17 16.14
N VAL A 60 17.48 -0.27 16.64
CA VAL A 60 18.65 0.60 16.81
C VAL A 60 19.33 0.70 15.45
N LEU A 61 19.63 1.92 14.98
CA LEU A 61 20.40 2.10 13.78
C LEU A 61 21.78 1.45 13.97
N SER A 62 22.01 0.33 13.27
CA SER A 62 23.16 -0.55 13.47
C SER A 62 23.68 -1.07 12.13
N ASP A 63 24.91 -1.56 12.14
CA ASP A 63 25.50 -2.25 11.00
C ASP A 63 24.95 -3.67 10.83
N GLU A 64 25.45 -4.40 9.82
CA GLU A 64 25.07 -5.78 9.52
C GLU A 64 25.40 -6.78 10.66
N ASN A 65 26.34 -6.43 11.55
CA ASN A 65 26.74 -7.24 12.71
C ASN A 65 25.90 -6.92 13.96
N GLY A 66 25.04 -5.89 13.89
CA GLY A 66 24.22 -5.41 14.99
C GLY A 66 24.94 -4.43 15.91
N GLU A 67 26.11 -3.90 15.50
CA GLU A 67 26.80 -2.84 16.23
C GLU A 67 26.13 -1.49 15.96
N ALA A 68 25.71 -0.80 17.02
CA ALA A 68 25.00 0.47 16.90
C ALA A 68 25.89 1.55 16.27
N TYR A 69 25.36 2.25 15.29
CA TYR A 69 26.00 3.44 14.75
C TYR A 69 26.02 4.56 15.79
N GLN A 70 27.16 5.23 15.90
CA GLN A 70 27.38 6.33 16.81
C GLN A 70 27.41 7.66 16.06
N PHE A 71 26.49 8.55 16.40
CA PHE A 71 26.34 9.86 15.81
C PHE A 71 26.97 10.90 16.73
N TYR A 72 27.95 11.65 16.25
CA TYR A 72 28.49 12.78 17.03
C TYR A 72 27.56 13.97 16.85
N LEU A 73 26.97 14.44 17.95
CA LEU A 73 26.07 15.59 17.98
C LEU A 73 26.64 16.64 18.91
N GLU A 74 26.61 17.90 18.51
CA GLU A 74 27.02 19.03 19.34
C GLU A 74 25.88 19.40 20.31
N GLU A 75 26.20 20.15 21.36
CA GLU A 75 25.15 20.72 22.23
C GLU A 75 24.35 21.76 21.48
N GLY A 76 23.03 21.62 21.47
CA GLY A 76 22.13 22.56 20.81
C GLY A 76 20.98 21.91 20.05
N HIS A 77 20.40 22.68 19.15
CA HIS A 77 19.26 22.30 18.34
C HIS A 77 19.70 21.58 17.07
N HIS A 78 19.06 20.45 16.78
CA HIS A 78 19.32 19.62 15.61
C HIS A 78 18.04 19.21 14.92
N THR A 79 18.16 18.84 13.65
CA THR A 79 17.07 18.29 12.85
C THR A 79 17.41 16.89 12.36
N LEU A 80 16.52 15.93 12.57
CA LEU A 80 16.58 14.59 12.01
C LEU A 80 15.54 14.49 10.89
N ARG A 81 15.98 14.21 9.68
CA ARG A 81 15.08 14.02 8.54
C ARG A 81 15.19 12.61 7.98
N MET A 82 14.04 12.00 7.74
CA MET A 82 13.92 10.72 7.06
C MET A 82 13.17 10.87 5.76
N GLN A 83 13.78 10.42 4.67
CA GLN A 83 13.19 10.43 3.33
C GLN A 83 13.08 9.00 2.81
N ALA A 84 11.89 8.59 2.33
CA ALA A 84 11.73 7.32 1.65
C ALA A 84 12.54 7.32 0.35
N VAL A 85 13.35 6.29 0.17
CA VAL A 85 14.16 6.04 -1.02
C VAL A 85 13.98 4.59 -1.45
N LEU A 86 14.29 4.28 -2.70
CA LEU A 86 14.15 2.92 -3.21
C LEU A 86 15.41 2.06 -2.97
N GLY A 87 16.53 2.69 -2.66
CA GLY A 87 17.81 2.03 -2.44
C GLY A 87 18.16 1.07 -3.59
N ASP A 88 18.59 -0.13 -3.23
CA ASP A 88 18.98 -1.17 -4.19
C ASP A 88 17.83 -1.65 -5.09
N PHE A 89 16.56 -1.47 -4.66
CA PHE A 89 15.40 -1.84 -5.48
C PHE A 89 15.15 -0.90 -6.66
N SER A 90 15.76 0.29 -6.70
CA SER A 90 15.56 1.29 -7.75
C SER A 90 15.82 0.75 -9.15
N ASN A 91 16.93 0.06 -9.34
CA ASN A 91 17.33 -0.52 -10.63
C ASN A 91 16.38 -1.67 -11.04
N ILE A 92 15.98 -2.51 -10.09
CA ILE A 92 15.06 -3.62 -10.32
C ILE A 92 13.69 -3.10 -10.76
N ILE A 93 13.16 -2.11 -10.02
CA ILE A 93 11.88 -1.46 -10.33
C ILE A 93 11.91 -0.85 -11.72
N SER A 94 12.97 -0.13 -12.07
CA SER A 94 13.12 0.50 -13.39
C SER A 94 13.14 -0.54 -14.52
N LYS A 95 13.85 -1.67 -14.33
CA LYS A 95 13.87 -2.79 -15.29
C LYS A 95 12.49 -3.40 -15.47
N VAL A 96 11.80 -3.74 -14.38
CA VAL A 96 10.45 -4.34 -14.45
C VAL A 96 9.47 -3.35 -15.07
N GLN A 97 9.57 -2.06 -14.77
CA GLN A 97 8.74 -1.02 -15.40
C GLN A 97 8.96 -0.93 -16.91
N SER A 98 10.22 -1.02 -17.36
CA SER A 98 10.54 -1.09 -18.79
C SER A 98 9.97 -2.37 -19.42
N CYS A 99 10.10 -3.54 -18.76
CA CYS A 99 9.48 -4.77 -19.22
C CYS A 99 7.96 -4.62 -19.39
N VAL A 100 7.26 -4.04 -18.41
CA VAL A 100 5.81 -3.82 -18.48
C VAL A 100 5.42 -2.93 -19.68
N GLN A 101 6.22 -1.92 -19.99
CA GLN A 101 5.99 -1.07 -21.17
C GLN A 101 6.15 -1.86 -22.48
N GLN A 102 7.20 -2.65 -22.60
CA GLN A 102 7.46 -3.50 -23.76
C GLN A 102 6.38 -4.57 -23.91
N LEU A 103 6.02 -5.28 -22.84
CA LEU A 103 4.93 -6.27 -22.83
C LEU A 103 3.59 -5.68 -23.28
N ASN A 104 3.28 -4.45 -22.86
CA ASN A 104 2.09 -3.75 -23.34
C ASN A 104 2.20 -3.36 -24.81
N SER A 105 3.40 -3.08 -25.34
CA SER A 105 3.61 -2.83 -26.77
C SER A 105 3.35 -4.10 -27.58
N ILE A 106 3.98 -5.20 -27.20
CA ILE A 106 3.78 -6.54 -27.82
C ILE A 106 2.28 -6.90 -27.81
N TYR A 107 1.59 -6.74 -26.69
CA TYR A 107 0.15 -6.99 -26.60
C TYR A 107 -0.64 -6.17 -27.63
N ARG A 108 -0.32 -4.88 -27.77
CA ARG A 108 -1.01 -4.00 -28.76
C ARG A 108 -0.75 -4.44 -30.20
N GLU A 109 0.43 -4.91 -30.52
CA GLU A 109 0.77 -5.39 -31.86
C GLU A 109 0.04 -6.70 -32.18
N VAL A 110 0.05 -7.63 -31.25
CA VAL A 110 -0.68 -8.89 -31.41
C VAL A 110 -2.19 -8.65 -31.59
N ILE A 111 -2.82 -7.81 -30.77
CA ILE A 111 -4.28 -7.57 -30.90
C ILE A 111 -4.68 -6.80 -32.17
N LYS A 112 -3.77 -6.09 -32.83
CA LYS A 112 -4.04 -5.50 -34.15
C LYS A 112 -4.29 -6.57 -35.21
N ILE A 113 -3.67 -7.74 -35.07
CA ILE A 113 -3.80 -8.87 -35.99
C ILE A 113 -4.92 -9.81 -35.54
N THR A 114 -4.93 -10.20 -34.27
CA THR A 114 -5.81 -11.22 -33.74
C THR A 114 -7.18 -10.69 -33.27
N GLY A 115 -7.25 -9.39 -32.98
CA GLY A 115 -8.34 -8.81 -32.21
C GLY A 115 -8.21 -9.08 -30.71
N VAL A 116 -9.07 -8.47 -29.90
CA VAL A 116 -9.08 -8.61 -28.44
C VAL A 116 -9.69 -9.95 -27.95
N SER A 117 -10.41 -10.63 -28.80
CA SER A 117 -11.03 -11.94 -28.56
C SER A 117 -10.78 -12.82 -29.79
N PRO A 118 -9.57 -13.37 -29.91
CA PRO A 118 -9.22 -14.17 -31.08
C PRO A 118 -9.96 -15.51 -31.10
N ASP A 119 -10.16 -16.03 -32.33
CA ASP A 119 -10.58 -17.40 -32.51
C ASP A 119 -9.38 -18.32 -32.25
N THR A 120 -9.47 -19.15 -31.24
CA THR A 120 -8.37 -20.04 -30.78
C THR A 120 -8.03 -21.16 -31.77
N TYR A 121 -8.89 -21.40 -32.78
CA TYR A 121 -8.69 -22.42 -33.81
C TYR A 121 -8.16 -21.84 -35.14
N ARG A 122 -8.08 -20.51 -35.25
CA ARG A 122 -7.56 -19.82 -36.41
C ARG A 122 -6.05 -19.64 -36.31
N ASP A 123 -5.34 -19.99 -37.37
CA ASP A 123 -3.94 -19.64 -37.57
C ASP A 123 -3.84 -18.18 -38.03
N TYR A 124 -3.19 -17.33 -37.23
CA TYR A 124 -3.01 -15.91 -37.54
C TYR A 124 -1.65 -15.60 -38.17
N GLN A 125 -0.78 -16.61 -38.26
CA GLN A 125 0.58 -16.48 -38.80
C GLN A 125 1.34 -15.34 -38.11
N LEU A 126 1.35 -15.35 -36.77
CA LEU A 126 1.91 -14.27 -35.97
C LEU A 126 3.40 -14.06 -36.25
N GLU A 127 4.20 -15.12 -36.42
CA GLU A 127 5.62 -15.02 -36.77
C GLU A 127 5.83 -14.34 -38.11
N ALA A 128 5.02 -14.66 -39.11
CA ALA A 128 5.11 -14.05 -40.44
C ALA A 128 4.60 -12.59 -40.45
N SER A 129 3.58 -12.30 -39.63
CA SER A 129 2.96 -10.97 -39.53
C SER A 129 3.76 -10.01 -38.66
N LEU A 130 4.49 -10.52 -37.67
CA LEU A 130 5.32 -9.79 -36.71
C LEU A 130 6.72 -10.42 -36.65
N PRO A 131 7.60 -10.17 -37.63
CA PRO A 131 8.92 -10.82 -37.69
C PRO A 131 9.82 -10.54 -36.50
N GLU A 132 9.63 -9.40 -35.81
CA GLU A 132 10.41 -9.01 -34.64
C GLU A 132 9.85 -9.56 -33.33
N LEU A 133 8.65 -10.16 -33.33
CA LEU A 133 7.97 -10.62 -32.11
C LEU A 133 8.85 -11.58 -31.29
N HIS A 134 9.49 -12.54 -31.92
CA HIS A 134 10.38 -13.48 -31.24
C HIS A 134 11.53 -12.75 -30.54
N ASN A 135 12.20 -11.83 -31.24
CA ASN A 135 13.35 -11.08 -30.71
C ASN A 135 12.89 -10.17 -29.54
N GLU A 136 11.70 -9.55 -29.64
CA GLU A 136 11.14 -8.71 -28.59
C GLU A 136 10.80 -9.54 -27.36
N LEU A 137 10.17 -10.71 -27.51
CA LEU A 137 9.87 -11.63 -26.41
C LEU A 137 11.14 -12.08 -25.69
N VAL A 138 12.18 -12.48 -26.44
CA VAL A 138 13.49 -12.88 -25.89
C VAL A 138 14.12 -11.72 -25.10
N ALA A 139 14.16 -10.52 -25.68
CA ALA A 139 14.76 -9.36 -25.03
C ALA A 139 14.06 -9.01 -23.70
N VAL A 140 12.73 -9.01 -23.68
CA VAL A 140 11.95 -8.75 -22.45
C VAL A 140 12.16 -9.87 -21.43
N ARG A 141 12.19 -11.12 -21.87
CA ARG A 141 12.43 -12.28 -21.00
C ARG A 141 13.80 -12.21 -20.33
N GLU A 142 14.87 -11.87 -21.07
CA GLU A 142 16.21 -11.70 -20.52
C GLU A 142 16.30 -10.55 -19.53
N GLN A 143 15.67 -9.40 -19.87
CA GLN A 143 15.60 -8.25 -18.96
C GLN A 143 14.88 -8.60 -17.66
N LEU A 144 13.74 -9.32 -17.75
CA LEU A 144 12.98 -9.77 -16.60
C LEU A 144 13.75 -10.78 -15.76
N ALA A 145 14.46 -11.74 -16.40
CA ALA A 145 15.32 -12.69 -15.70
C ALA A 145 16.42 -11.98 -14.90
N GLY A 146 17.10 -10.99 -15.50
CA GLY A 146 18.08 -10.19 -14.79
C GLY A 146 17.52 -9.37 -13.64
N ALA A 147 16.25 -8.94 -13.70
CA ALA A 147 15.57 -8.29 -12.56
C ALA A 147 15.24 -9.31 -11.44
N ILE A 148 14.82 -10.53 -11.82
CA ILE A 148 14.54 -11.63 -10.89
C ILE A 148 15.83 -12.02 -10.14
N ASP A 149 16.94 -12.21 -10.85
CA ASP A 149 18.22 -12.59 -10.24
C ASP A 149 18.71 -11.54 -9.24
N GLN A 150 18.60 -10.25 -9.58
CA GLN A 150 18.93 -9.16 -8.67
C GLN A 150 18.01 -9.15 -7.45
N MET A 151 16.71 -9.34 -7.65
CA MET A 151 15.75 -9.41 -6.55
C MET A 151 16.05 -10.60 -5.62
N GLN A 152 16.41 -11.77 -6.18
CA GLN A 152 16.79 -12.95 -5.39
C GLN A 152 18.07 -12.73 -4.58
N ALA A 153 19.02 -11.99 -5.12
CA ALA A 153 20.25 -11.65 -4.40
C ALA A 153 19.96 -10.77 -3.19
N LEU A 154 19.01 -9.82 -3.28
CA LEU A 154 18.66 -8.91 -2.21
C LEU A 154 17.73 -9.54 -1.15
N THR A 155 16.77 -10.37 -1.58
CA THR A 155 15.67 -10.82 -0.70
C THR A 155 15.70 -12.31 -0.38
N GLY A 156 16.58 -13.07 -1.05
CA GLY A 156 16.60 -14.52 -1.01
C GLY A 156 15.57 -15.18 -1.93
N LYS A 157 15.73 -16.51 -2.15
CA LYS A 157 14.93 -17.28 -3.12
C LYS A 157 13.45 -17.43 -2.80
N ASN A 158 13.04 -17.17 -1.58
CA ASN A 158 11.68 -17.44 -1.07
C ASN A 158 10.81 -16.17 -0.91
N SER A 159 11.15 -15.09 -1.60
CA SER A 159 10.32 -13.89 -1.54
C SER A 159 8.99 -14.10 -2.28
N ASP A 160 7.88 -13.89 -1.58
CA ASP A 160 6.51 -13.95 -2.16
C ASP A 160 6.36 -13.00 -3.37
N ARG A 161 7.18 -11.94 -3.41
CA ARG A 161 7.17 -10.94 -4.47
C ARG A 161 7.76 -11.44 -5.80
N LEU A 162 8.57 -12.50 -5.76
CA LEU A 162 9.14 -13.08 -6.96
C LEU A 162 8.12 -13.85 -7.80
N THR A 163 7.08 -14.42 -7.18
CA THR A 163 6.12 -15.29 -7.87
C THR A 163 5.48 -14.62 -9.09
N VAL A 164 5.15 -13.34 -9.00
CA VAL A 164 4.54 -12.59 -10.11
C VAL A 164 5.49 -12.50 -11.30
N LEU A 165 6.77 -12.18 -11.04
CA LEU A 165 7.79 -12.03 -12.07
C LEU A 165 8.15 -13.39 -12.69
N LEU A 166 8.24 -14.44 -11.87
CA LEU A 166 8.48 -15.82 -12.32
C LEU A 166 7.34 -16.30 -13.21
N THR A 167 6.08 -16.09 -12.84
CA THR A 167 4.91 -16.45 -13.66
C THR A 167 4.94 -15.77 -15.03
N MET A 168 5.33 -14.49 -15.08
CA MET A 168 5.45 -13.78 -16.35
C MET A 168 6.62 -14.30 -17.18
N ARG A 169 7.76 -14.60 -16.57
CA ARG A 169 8.92 -15.20 -17.24
C ARG A 169 8.55 -16.55 -17.88
N ASP A 170 7.92 -17.43 -17.09
CA ASP A 170 7.55 -18.77 -17.57
C ASP A 170 6.55 -18.68 -18.74
N GLN A 171 5.61 -17.72 -18.69
CA GLN A 171 4.72 -17.45 -19.82
C GLN A 171 5.45 -16.92 -21.06
N LEU A 172 6.51 -16.12 -20.86
CA LEU A 172 7.34 -15.65 -21.98
C LEU A 172 8.13 -16.80 -22.59
N ASP A 173 8.64 -17.74 -21.79
CA ASP A 173 9.31 -18.93 -22.29
C ASP A 173 8.38 -19.75 -23.20
N ASP A 174 7.12 -19.99 -22.79
CA ASP A 174 6.10 -20.66 -23.61
C ASP A 174 5.83 -19.92 -24.94
N LEU A 175 5.79 -18.58 -24.92
CA LEU A 175 5.51 -17.76 -26.10
C LEU A 175 6.72 -17.64 -27.05
N ILE A 176 7.94 -17.78 -26.54
CA ILE A 176 9.16 -17.83 -27.35
C ILE A 176 9.23 -19.17 -28.10
N ASP A 177 8.80 -20.25 -27.45
CA ASP A 177 8.77 -21.59 -28.05
C ASP A 177 7.66 -21.72 -29.13
N ASP A 178 6.49 -21.10 -28.93
CA ASP A 178 5.36 -21.10 -29.87
C ASP A 178 4.62 -19.75 -29.84
N ALA A 179 4.90 -18.89 -30.82
CA ALA A 179 4.26 -17.57 -30.91
C ALA A 179 2.74 -17.67 -31.17
N GLU A 180 2.25 -18.71 -31.87
CA GLU A 180 0.81 -18.91 -32.09
C GLU A 180 0.06 -19.28 -30.81
N TYR A 181 0.76 -19.77 -29.78
CA TYR A 181 0.19 -20.00 -28.45
C TYR A 181 -0.34 -18.71 -27.82
N PHE A 182 0.14 -17.54 -28.24
CA PHE A 182 -0.35 -16.23 -27.81
C PHE A 182 -1.87 -16.10 -27.94
N VAL A 183 -2.43 -16.63 -29.02
CA VAL A 183 -3.88 -16.61 -29.32
C VAL A 183 -4.70 -17.29 -28.20
N ARG A 184 -4.15 -18.37 -27.63
CA ARG A 184 -4.79 -19.15 -26.56
C ARG A 184 -4.68 -18.50 -25.19
N VAL A 185 -3.59 -17.77 -24.96
CA VAL A 185 -3.23 -17.22 -23.63
C VAL A 185 -3.35 -15.70 -23.52
N ILE A 186 -3.91 -15.03 -24.53
CA ILE A 186 -4.00 -13.56 -24.58
C ILE A 186 -4.67 -12.96 -23.34
N GLY A 187 -5.66 -13.66 -22.77
CA GLY A 187 -6.34 -13.26 -21.54
C GLY A 187 -5.43 -13.35 -20.31
N SER A 188 -4.72 -14.47 -20.12
CA SER A 188 -3.76 -14.66 -19.02
C SER A 188 -2.53 -13.76 -19.19
N TYR A 189 -2.06 -13.54 -20.41
CA TYR A 189 -0.98 -12.59 -20.70
C TYR A 189 -1.32 -11.19 -20.20
N LYS A 190 -2.49 -10.67 -20.57
CA LYS A 190 -2.96 -9.37 -20.10
C LYS A 190 -3.05 -9.28 -18.58
N ILE A 191 -3.51 -10.36 -17.91
CA ILE A 191 -3.59 -10.44 -16.44
C ILE A 191 -2.18 -10.40 -15.84
N ASN A 192 -1.23 -11.16 -16.38
CA ASN A 192 0.14 -11.22 -15.89
C ASN A 192 0.89 -9.89 -16.09
N VAL A 193 0.74 -9.24 -17.24
CA VAL A 193 1.29 -7.89 -17.48
C VAL A 193 0.75 -6.89 -16.46
N ARG A 194 -0.57 -6.93 -16.19
CA ARG A 194 -1.18 -6.10 -15.15
C ARG A 194 -0.64 -6.42 -13.76
N ALA A 195 -0.42 -7.70 -13.45
CA ALA A 195 0.15 -8.12 -12.18
C ALA A 195 1.58 -7.58 -12.00
N CYS A 196 2.41 -7.58 -13.07
CA CYS A 196 3.72 -6.95 -13.05
C CYS A 196 3.64 -5.43 -12.84
N GLY A 197 2.67 -4.75 -13.44
CA GLY A 197 2.42 -3.32 -13.19
C GLY A 197 2.02 -3.03 -11.74
N ASN A 198 1.14 -3.83 -11.16
CA ASN A 198 0.77 -3.74 -9.75
C ASN A 198 1.96 -4.04 -8.83
N TRP A 199 2.81 -5.00 -9.21
CA TRP A 199 4.05 -5.31 -8.50
C TRP A 199 4.96 -4.08 -8.41
N VAL A 200 5.17 -3.36 -9.51
CA VAL A 200 5.94 -2.10 -9.53
C VAL A 200 5.39 -1.11 -8.51
N THR A 201 4.06 -0.88 -8.50
CA THR A 201 3.42 0.02 -7.55
C THR A 201 3.66 -0.41 -6.11
N GLN A 202 3.44 -1.69 -5.81
CA GLN A 202 3.58 -2.24 -4.45
C GLN A 202 5.01 -2.19 -3.92
N VAL A 203 6.02 -2.42 -4.77
CA VAL A 203 7.43 -2.35 -4.35
C VAL A 203 7.90 -0.90 -4.23
N THR A 204 7.29 0.02 -4.98
CA THR A 204 7.55 1.46 -4.85
C THR A 204 6.97 2.05 -3.55
N GLU A 205 5.92 1.42 -2.99
CA GLU A 205 5.36 1.83 -1.70
C GLU A 205 6.34 1.49 -0.57
N GLN A 206 6.97 2.52 -0.01
CA GLN A 206 7.99 2.41 1.05
C GLN A 206 7.39 2.75 2.41
N SER A 207 6.28 2.07 2.77
CA SER A 207 5.55 2.34 4.01
C SER A 207 6.33 1.87 5.24
N LEU A 208 6.55 2.77 6.20
CA LEU A 208 7.15 2.53 7.50
C LEU A 208 6.37 3.31 8.54
N ALA A 209 5.84 2.64 9.55
CA ALA A 209 5.21 3.28 10.68
C ALA A 209 6.26 3.50 11.79
N ILE A 210 6.34 4.72 12.31
CA ILE A 210 7.26 5.11 13.39
C ILE A 210 6.41 5.70 14.50
N ASP A 211 6.53 5.15 15.72
CA ASP A 211 5.83 5.64 16.92
C ASP A 211 6.69 6.64 17.69
N ARG A 212 7.97 6.32 17.84
CA ARG A 212 8.93 7.20 18.53
C ARG A 212 10.34 7.02 18.01
N ILE A 213 11.14 8.05 18.22
CA ILE A 213 12.59 8.06 17.99
C ILE A 213 13.25 8.35 19.34
N ASN A 214 14.26 7.57 19.69
CA ASN A 214 15.04 7.79 20.90
C ASN A 214 16.49 8.10 20.50
N ILE A 215 17.04 9.13 21.12
CA ILE A 215 18.44 9.53 20.98
C ILE A 215 19.06 9.41 22.36
N THR A 216 20.01 8.50 22.52
CA THR A 216 20.54 8.11 23.82
C THR A 216 22.05 8.07 23.81
N SER A 217 22.71 8.36 24.96
CA SER A 217 24.12 8.11 25.11
C SER A 217 24.44 6.63 24.93
N PRO A 218 25.58 6.25 24.32
CA PRO A 218 25.95 4.86 24.05
C PRO A 218 25.92 3.94 25.28
N ASP A 219 26.19 4.48 26.46
CA ASP A 219 26.18 3.75 27.73
C ASP A 219 24.79 3.57 28.34
N THR A 220 23.77 4.21 27.75
CA THR A 220 22.39 4.17 28.27
C THR A 220 21.65 2.96 27.72
N LYS A 221 21.40 1.98 28.58
CA LYS A 221 20.45 0.92 28.25
C LYS A 221 19.02 1.46 28.33
N VAL A 222 18.37 1.58 27.22
CA VAL A 222 16.96 1.97 27.18
C VAL A 222 16.14 0.77 27.68
N GLU A 223 15.69 0.81 28.93
CA GLU A 223 14.74 -0.17 29.46
C GLU A 223 13.35 0.13 28.90
N TYR A 224 12.96 -0.62 27.90
CA TYR A 224 11.58 -0.58 27.41
C TYR A 224 10.68 -1.33 28.37
N LYS A 225 9.69 -0.63 28.92
CA LYS A 225 8.59 -1.26 29.64
C LYS A 225 7.82 -2.15 28.66
N ASN A 226 8.27 -3.39 28.52
CA ASN A 226 7.47 -4.39 27.84
C ASN A 226 6.10 -4.43 28.53
N THR A 227 5.06 -4.03 27.80
CA THR A 227 3.69 -4.15 28.31
C THR A 227 3.49 -5.59 28.73
N SER A 228 3.17 -5.81 30.02
CA SER A 228 2.93 -7.13 30.61
C SER A 228 2.02 -7.94 29.71
N PHE A 229 2.26 -9.25 29.59
CA PHE A 229 1.40 -10.19 28.86
C PHE A 229 -0.09 -9.98 29.20
N PHE A 230 -0.40 -9.76 30.49
CA PHE A 230 -1.76 -9.48 30.93
C PHE A 230 -2.32 -8.15 30.43
N SER A 231 -1.50 -7.15 30.25
CA SER A 231 -1.89 -5.86 29.65
C SER A 231 -2.16 -6.01 28.13
N LYS A 232 -1.34 -6.78 27.42
CA LYS A 232 -1.59 -7.13 26.02
C LYS A 232 -2.85 -7.98 25.86
N LEU A 233 -3.05 -8.98 26.72
CA LEU A 233 -4.26 -9.80 26.73
C LEU A 233 -5.51 -8.96 27.05
N GLY A 234 -5.43 -8.08 28.04
CA GLY A 234 -6.51 -7.15 28.40
C GLY A 234 -6.86 -6.19 27.24
N TYR A 235 -5.86 -5.71 26.50
CA TYR A 235 -6.07 -4.88 25.31
C TYR A 235 -6.75 -5.67 24.19
N GLU A 236 -6.28 -6.90 23.91
CA GLU A 236 -6.89 -7.76 22.87
C GLU A 236 -8.32 -8.18 23.25
N CYS A 237 -8.60 -8.49 24.51
CA CYS A 237 -9.95 -8.78 24.98
C CYS A 237 -10.86 -7.54 24.86
N ARG A 238 -10.34 -6.35 25.18
CA ARG A 238 -11.06 -5.08 24.98
C ARG A 238 -11.33 -4.81 23.50
N ARG A 239 -10.34 -5.05 22.64
CA ARG A 239 -10.46 -4.91 21.19
C ARG A 239 -11.49 -5.87 20.60
N LEU A 240 -11.47 -7.13 21.05
CA LEU A 240 -12.50 -8.11 20.70
C LEU A 240 -13.88 -7.66 21.16
N TYR A 241 -14.02 -7.22 22.41
CA TYR A 241 -15.29 -6.71 22.92
C TYR A 241 -15.80 -5.52 22.08
N TYR A 242 -14.97 -4.54 21.80
CA TYR A 242 -15.35 -3.40 20.95
C TYR A 242 -15.66 -3.81 19.52
N SER A 243 -15.02 -4.86 18.98
CA SER A 243 -15.34 -5.40 17.65
C SER A 243 -16.77 -5.95 17.56
N PHE A 244 -17.36 -6.39 18.66
CA PHE A 244 -18.77 -6.84 18.71
C PHE A 244 -19.75 -5.73 19.05
N VAL A 245 -19.33 -4.70 19.78
CA VAL A 245 -20.21 -3.63 20.29
C VAL A 245 -20.20 -2.39 19.40
N ILE A 246 -19.05 -2.08 18.77
CA ILE A 246 -18.94 -0.91 17.91
C ILE A 246 -19.31 -1.30 16.48
N ASP A 247 -20.33 -0.66 15.95
CA ASP A 247 -20.65 -0.74 14.51
C ASP A 247 -19.64 0.09 13.71
N TYR A 248 -18.62 -0.57 13.19
CA TYR A 248 -17.56 0.05 12.38
C TYR A 248 -18.06 0.62 11.03
N ASN A 249 -19.31 0.36 10.66
CA ASN A 249 -19.90 0.91 9.44
C ASN A 249 -20.41 2.33 9.65
N GLN A 250 -20.54 2.77 10.91
CA GLN A 250 -20.90 4.15 11.23
C GLN A 250 -19.66 5.05 11.22
N ILE A 251 -19.76 6.16 10.51
CA ILE A 251 -18.69 7.17 10.46
C ILE A 251 -19.07 8.35 11.33
N GLY A 252 -18.44 8.43 12.50
CA GLY A 252 -18.35 9.67 13.28
C GLY A 252 -19.65 10.21 13.85
N ASN A 253 -20.65 9.37 14.17
CA ASN A 253 -21.84 9.82 14.87
C ASN A 253 -21.62 9.77 16.39
N VAL A 254 -21.11 10.84 16.94
CA VAL A 254 -21.33 11.15 18.36
C VAL A 254 -22.72 11.80 18.43
N ILE A 255 -23.75 10.99 18.63
CA ILE A 255 -25.07 11.52 19.02
C ILE A 255 -24.89 11.94 20.46
N GLU A 256 -24.79 13.22 20.72
CA GLU A 256 -25.13 13.75 22.03
C GLU A 256 -26.64 13.55 22.21
N ASP A 257 -27.02 12.75 23.19
CA ASP A 257 -28.36 12.23 23.47
C ASP A 257 -29.43 13.31 23.83
N ASP A 258 -29.12 14.59 23.73
CA ASP A 258 -29.95 15.65 24.26
C ASP A 258 -30.85 16.38 23.23
N LYS A 259 -30.90 15.94 21.96
CA LYS A 259 -31.83 16.54 20.97
C LYS A 259 -32.59 15.48 20.19
N ALA A 260 -33.57 14.87 20.85
CA ALA A 260 -34.43 13.83 20.27
C ALA A 260 -35.47 14.32 19.23
N ASP A 261 -35.40 15.57 18.78
CA ASP A 261 -36.42 16.18 17.94
C ASP A 261 -35.96 16.59 16.53
N ASP A 262 -34.71 16.30 16.17
CA ASP A 262 -34.18 16.65 14.83
C ASP A 262 -34.36 15.50 13.84
N THR A 263 -34.87 15.79 12.65
CA THR A 263 -35.03 14.86 11.55
C THR A 263 -33.64 14.30 11.16
N THR A 264 -33.45 13.01 11.32
CA THR A 264 -32.18 12.33 10.96
C THR A 264 -32.34 11.57 9.66
N ILE A 265 -31.43 11.81 8.70
CA ILE A 265 -31.34 11.10 7.42
C ILE A 265 -30.15 10.14 7.47
N THR A 266 -30.32 8.90 6.97
CA THR A 266 -29.20 7.97 6.82
C THR A 266 -28.71 7.96 5.39
N LEU A 267 -27.44 8.31 5.20
CA LEU A 267 -26.75 8.29 3.91
C LEU A 267 -25.86 7.05 3.80
N TRP A 268 -26.14 6.21 2.81
CA TRP A 268 -25.31 5.03 2.53
C TRP A 268 -24.27 5.34 1.47
N ILE A 269 -23.02 5.02 1.75
CA ILE A 269 -21.88 5.23 0.85
C ILE A 269 -21.21 3.90 0.57
N GLY A 270 -21.13 3.54 -0.71
CA GLY A 270 -20.45 2.33 -1.20
C GLY A 270 -19.01 2.54 -1.63
N SER A 271 -18.49 3.75 -1.53
CA SER A 271 -17.10 4.11 -1.78
C SER A 271 -16.24 3.97 -0.52
N GLY A 272 -14.90 4.05 -0.66
CA GLY A 272 -13.99 3.85 0.46
C GLY A 272 -14.18 4.81 1.64
N ARG A 273 -13.62 4.43 2.80
CA ARG A 273 -13.76 5.15 4.07
C ARG A 273 -13.28 6.60 3.99
N ASP A 274 -12.23 6.88 3.22
CA ASP A 274 -11.68 8.24 3.06
C ASP A 274 -12.68 9.17 2.37
N GLN A 275 -13.36 8.68 1.34
CA GLN A 275 -14.41 9.44 0.65
C GLN A 275 -15.61 9.70 1.56
N ALA A 276 -15.99 8.71 2.36
CA ALA A 276 -17.08 8.86 3.31
C ALA A 276 -16.75 9.87 4.42
N ASN A 277 -15.49 9.92 4.90
CA ASN A 277 -15.02 10.92 5.84
C ASN A 277 -15.07 12.34 5.26
N ILE A 278 -14.69 12.52 3.99
CA ILE A 278 -14.78 13.83 3.31
C ILE A 278 -16.24 14.27 3.20
N ILE A 279 -17.13 13.36 2.78
CA ILE A 279 -18.56 13.66 2.68
C ILE A 279 -19.14 14.00 4.06
N LYS A 280 -18.78 13.25 5.11
CA LYS A 280 -19.22 13.54 6.48
C LYS A 280 -18.77 14.92 6.94
N LYS A 281 -17.52 15.28 6.68
CA LYS A 281 -16.99 16.61 6.98
C LYS A 281 -17.77 17.72 6.26
N MET A 282 -18.05 17.55 4.97
CA MET A 282 -18.86 18.52 4.20
C MET A 282 -20.29 18.66 4.74
N ILE A 283 -20.90 17.55 5.19
CA ILE A 283 -22.22 17.54 5.82
C ILE A 283 -22.20 18.32 7.13
N ASP A 284 -21.24 18.04 8.00
CA ASP A 284 -21.14 18.68 9.31
C ASP A 284 -20.82 20.18 9.21
N GLU A 285 -19.94 20.57 8.29
CA GLU A 285 -19.52 21.97 8.10
C GLU A 285 -20.59 22.82 7.39
N GLY A 286 -21.32 22.23 6.43
CA GLY A 286 -22.24 22.97 5.57
C GLY A 286 -23.70 22.59 5.71
N PHE A 287 -24.03 21.33 5.46
CA PHE A 287 -25.42 20.90 5.30
C PHE A 287 -26.20 20.94 6.63
N THR A 288 -25.67 20.34 7.68
CA THR A 288 -26.32 20.29 9.00
C THR A 288 -26.58 21.69 9.54
N ASN A 289 -25.60 22.60 9.41
CA ASN A 289 -25.71 23.97 9.87
C ASN A 289 -26.72 24.79 9.06
N SER A 290 -26.84 24.50 7.74
CA SER A 290 -27.73 25.29 6.85
C SER A 290 -29.19 24.82 6.89
N PHE A 291 -29.41 23.51 7.07
CA PHE A 291 -30.74 22.91 6.95
C PHE A 291 -31.31 22.36 8.28
N GLY A 292 -30.53 22.30 9.37
CA GLY A 292 -30.95 21.76 10.66
C GLY A 292 -31.31 20.26 10.63
N VAL A 293 -30.74 19.52 9.66
CA VAL A 293 -31.01 18.09 9.46
C VAL A 293 -29.74 17.30 9.78
N ASN A 294 -29.85 16.34 10.70
CA ASN A 294 -28.76 15.44 11.02
C ASN A 294 -28.61 14.35 9.97
N VAL A 295 -27.36 14.06 9.55
CA VAL A 295 -27.09 13.02 8.56
C VAL A 295 -26.17 11.95 9.15
N ASN A 296 -26.71 10.74 9.27
CA ASN A 296 -25.96 9.55 9.67
C ASN A 296 -25.30 8.91 8.42
N VAL A 297 -23.97 8.94 8.36
CA VAL A 297 -23.22 8.37 7.24
C VAL A 297 -22.80 6.93 7.57
N GLN A 298 -23.21 5.98 6.72
CA GLN A 298 -22.89 4.56 6.85
C GLN A 298 -22.17 4.04 5.63
N LEU A 299 -21.07 3.29 5.87
CA LEU A 299 -20.39 2.51 4.83
C LEU A 299 -21.15 1.22 4.59
N VAL A 300 -21.48 0.95 3.33
CA VAL A 300 -22.23 -0.25 2.94
C VAL A 300 -21.62 -0.87 1.67
N ASP A 301 -21.59 -2.19 1.62
CA ASP A 301 -21.34 -2.88 0.34
C ASP A 301 -22.60 -2.82 -0.52
N MET A 302 -22.60 -1.93 -1.50
CA MET A 302 -23.74 -1.66 -2.38
C MET A 302 -24.23 -2.90 -3.14
N ASN A 303 -23.33 -3.83 -3.46
CA ASN A 303 -23.72 -5.05 -4.18
C ASN A 303 -24.50 -6.02 -3.29
N THR A 304 -24.09 -6.15 -2.04
CA THR A 304 -24.72 -7.04 -1.05
C THR A 304 -26.03 -6.44 -0.54
N LEU A 305 -26.03 -5.14 -0.29
CA LEU A 305 -27.16 -4.44 0.33
C LEU A 305 -28.31 -4.25 -0.65
N LEU A 306 -28.03 -3.90 -1.90
CA LEU A 306 -29.03 -3.76 -2.93
C LEU A 306 -29.82 -5.07 -3.13
N ARG A 307 -29.13 -6.22 -3.11
CA ARG A 307 -29.76 -7.55 -3.20
C ARG A 307 -30.58 -7.88 -1.95
N ALA A 308 -30.09 -7.57 -0.76
CA ALA A 308 -30.76 -7.85 0.52
C ALA A 308 -32.02 -6.99 0.69
N GLU A 309 -31.97 -5.70 0.32
CA GLU A 309 -33.12 -4.80 0.41
C GLU A 309 -34.16 -5.09 -0.68
N LEU A 310 -33.77 -5.46 -1.89
CA LEU A 310 -34.67 -5.94 -2.92
C LEU A 310 -35.44 -7.22 -2.48
N ALA A 311 -34.73 -8.12 -1.76
CA ALA A 311 -35.33 -9.36 -1.25
C ALA A 311 -36.28 -9.13 -0.06
N ARG A 312 -36.16 -8.00 0.67
CA ARG A 312 -36.93 -7.69 1.89
C ARG A 312 -38.11 -6.76 1.71
N ASP A 313 -38.39 -6.31 0.49
CA ASP A 313 -39.52 -5.39 0.19
C ASP A 313 -39.50 -4.03 0.95
N ARG A 314 -38.33 -3.64 1.46
CA ARG A 314 -38.12 -2.37 2.19
C ARG A 314 -37.86 -1.16 1.30
N MET A 315 -37.65 -1.35 0.01
CA MET A 315 -37.42 -0.26 -0.95
C MET A 315 -38.56 0.76 -1.04
N TRP A 316 -39.77 0.38 -0.66
CA TRP A 316 -40.92 1.28 -0.64
C TRP A 316 -40.80 2.39 0.42
N ARG A 317 -40.15 2.14 1.54
CA ARG A 317 -39.94 3.19 2.57
C ARG A 317 -38.94 4.24 2.14
N PHE A 318 -37.90 3.86 1.41
CA PHE A 318 -36.93 4.79 0.89
C PHE A 318 -37.51 5.73 -0.18
N ARG A 319 -38.40 5.22 -1.05
CA ARG A 319 -39.07 6.00 -2.09
C ARG A 319 -40.08 7.01 -1.50
N LEU A 320 -40.74 6.66 -0.42
CA LEU A 320 -41.68 7.56 0.29
C LEU A 320 -40.94 8.70 1.01
N GLN A 321 -39.80 8.45 1.64
CA GLN A 321 -39.00 9.49 2.31
C GLN A 321 -38.37 10.48 1.32
N THR A 322 -37.86 10.03 0.19
CA THR A 322 -37.33 10.92 -0.86
C THR A 322 -38.43 11.73 -1.58
N GLN A 323 -39.61 11.20 -1.74
CA GLN A 323 -40.74 11.97 -2.29
C GLN A 323 -41.25 13.03 -1.33
N THR A 324 -41.24 12.78 -0.04
CA THR A 324 -41.68 13.76 0.98
C THR A 324 -40.75 14.95 1.06
N VAL A 325 -39.42 14.73 0.88
CA VAL A 325 -38.42 15.82 0.85
C VAL A 325 -38.53 16.66 -0.43
N LEU A 326 -38.84 16.03 -1.58
CA LEU A 326 -39.02 16.78 -2.83
C LEU A 326 -40.35 17.54 -2.91
N GLN A 327 -41.38 17.13 -2.18
CA GLN A 327 -42.66 17.87 -2.09
C GLN A 327 -42.65 19.03 -1.09
N ALA A 328 -41.66 19.06 -0.20
CA ALA A 328 -41.50 20.21 0.72
C ALA A 328 -40.78 21.41 0.06
N GLN A 329 -40.33 21.30 -1.19
CA GLN A 329 -39.66 22.36 -1.97
C GLN A 329 -40.52 22.90 -3.15
N SER A 330 -41.79 22.53 -3.23
CA SER A 330 -42.71 23.11 -4.24
C SER A 330 -43.71 24.10 -3.61
#